data_2f2d8a3c89fd31acbeda239ce1908a02
#
_entry.id   2f2d8a3c89fd31acbeda239ce1908a02
#
_cell.length_a   1.000
_cell.length_b   1.000
_cell.length_c   1.000
_cell.angle_alpha   90.00
_cell.angle_beta   90.00
_cell.angle_gamma   90.00
#
_symmetry.space_group_name_H-M   'P 1'
#
loop_
_entity.id
_entity.type
_entity.pdbx_description
1 polymer ?
#
loop_
_entity_poly.entity_id
_entity_poly.type
_entity_poly.pdbx_seq_one_letter_code
_entity_poly.pdbx_strand_id
1 'polypeptide(L)'
;MIIRTTALIAATFMIKTNNPTSEMAISFMEEAEKNITDMNNGNAALSWQNTSDGSKGVIRDVTYTGTVRPVDTRGRWGGTYDLVKIKITTGGAIGTAKYSVWTKDEDKLGMNEGNQVVTDEIINGDYQNLAGGLKIRFAGTNFDSTAAVNDIWELEVTGWAEEVDSSSLKPIRMTRRWQ
;
A
#
# COMPACT_ATOMS: atom_id res chain seq x y z
N MET A 1 -14.85 -5.79 9.44
CA MET A 1 -14.62 -5.29 10.82
C MET A 1 -15.51 -4.13 11.18
N ILE A 2 -15.54 -3.02 10.45
CA ILE A 2 -16.41 -1.85 10.75
C ILE A 2 -17.87 -2.24 10.96
N ILE A 3 -18.47 -3.00 10.03
CA ILE A 3 -19.88 -3.41 10.11
C ILE A 3 -20.16 -4.17 11.42
N ARG A 4 -19.26 -5.09 11.79
CA ARG A 4 -19.39 -5.86 13.05
C ARG A 4 -19.29 -4.94 14.27
N THR A 5 -18.31 -4.04 14.29
CA THR A 5 -18.12 -3.08 15.40
C THR A 5 -19.34 -2.17 15.55
N THR A 6 -19.86 -1.63 14.45
CA THR A 6 -21.08 -0.81 14.46
C THR A 6 -22.29 -1.60 14.97
N ALA A 7 -22.45 -2.87 14.54
CA ALA A 7 -23.52 -3.74 15.00
C ALA A 7 -23.42 -4.04 16.50
N LEU A 8 -22.21 -4.28 17.03
CA LEU A 8 -21.97 -4.50 18.47
C LEU A 8 -22.34 -3.26 19.29
N ILE A 9 -21.94 -2.08 18.86
CA ILE A 9 -22.29 -0.81 19.50
C ILE A 9 -23.82 -0.62 19.51
N ALA A 10 -24.47 -0.80 18.37
CA ALA A 10 -25.91 -0.68 18.24
C ALA A 10 -26.66 -1.67 19.16
N ALA A 11 -26.24 -2.94 19.17
CA ALA A 11 -26.80 -3.97 20.03
C ALA A 11 -26.60 -3.63 21.53
N THR A 12 -25.45 -3.09 21.90
CA THR A 12 -25.16 -2.62 23.27
C THR A 12 -26.18 -1.55 23.70
N PHE A 13 -26.44 -0.56 22.86
CA PHE A 13 -27.41 0.49 23.17
C PHE A 13 -28.82 -0.08 23.31
N MET A 14 -29.24 -0.97 22.41
CA MET A 14 -30.56 -1.63 22.49
C MET A 14 -30.75 -2.44 23.77
N ILE A 15 -29.72 -3.21 24.18
CA ILE A 15 -29.78 -4.02 25.39
C ILE A 15 -29.78 -3.11 26.63
N LYS A 16 -28.93 -2.09 26.70
CA LYS A 16 -28.87 -1.16 27.83
C LYS A 16 -30.14 -0.35 28.03
N THR A 17 -30.93 -0.13 26.98
CA THR A 17 -32.25 0.54 27.09
C THR A 17 -33.21 -0.29 27.96
N ASN A 18 -33.15 -1.61 27.87
CA ASN A 18 -34.04 -2.52 28.61
C ASN A 18 -33.39 -3.04 29.89
N ASN A 19 -32.07 -3.27 29.89
CA ASN A 19 -31.33 -3.75 31.03
C ASN A 19 -29.95 -3.08 31.10
N PRO A 20 -29.81 -1.97 31.86
CA PRO A 20 -28.57 -1.16 31.95
C PRO A 20 -27.36 -1.93 32.49
N THR A 21 -27.57 -2.99 33.27
CA THR A 21 -26.52 -3.78 33.94
C THR A 21 -26.23 -5.11 33.24
N SER A 22 -26.72 -5.29 32.01
CA SER A 22 -26.54 -6.53 31.26
C SER A 22 -25.05 -6.81 31.01
N GLU A 23 -24.56 -7.96 31.48
CA GLU A 23 -23.20 -8.45 31.21
C GLU A 23 -22.95 -8.65 29.71
N MET A 24 -23.97 -9.05 28.95
CA MET A 24 -23.87 -9.17 27.50
C MET A 24 -23.61 -7.80 26.84
N ALA A 25 -24.25 -6.73 27.31
CA ALA A 25 -24.01 -5.40 26.79
C ALA A 25 -22.60 -4.87 27.11
N ILE A 26 -22.07 -5.25 28.28
CA ILE A 26 -20.70 -4.93 28.66
C ILE A 26 -19.71 -5.66 27.75
N SER A 27 -19.88 -6.97 27.56
CA SER A 27 -19.02 -7.77 26.68
C SER A 27 -19.02 -7.29 25.23
N PHE A 28 -20.17 -6.89 24.70
CA PHE A 28 -20.26 -6.33 23.33
C PHE A 28 -19.53 -4.99 23.22
N MET A 29 -19.58 -4.15 24.25
CA MET A 29 -18.88 -2.89 24.25
C MET A 29 -17.37 -3.08 24.35
N GLU A 30 -16.89 -3.99 25.20
CA GLU A 30 -15.49 -4.35 25.31
C GLU A 30 -14.93 -4.89 23.98
N GLU A 31 -15.67 -5.75 23.29
CA GLU A 31 -15.27 -6.23 21.95
C GLU A 31 -15.24 -5.10 20.93
N ALA A 32 -16.20 -4.20 20.96
CA ALA A 32 -16.21 -3.03 20.07
C ALA A 32 -15.04 -2.09 20.32
N GLU A 33 -14.71 -1.79 21.58
CA GLU A 33 -13.57 -0.95 21.98
C GLU A 33 -12.24 -1.60 21.58
N LYS A 34 -12.11 -2.91 21.77
CA LYS A 34 -10.94 -3.66 21.30
C LYS A 34 -10.78 -3.55 19.78
N ASN A 35 -11.86 -3.75 19.02
CA ASN A 35 -11.83 -3.62 17.57
C ASN A 35 -11.41 -2.22 17.12
N ILE A 36 -11.88 -1.17 17.80
CA ILE A 36 -11.50 0.23 17.52
C ILE A 36 -10.02 0.44 17.84
N THR A 37 -9.56 -0.08 18.97
CA THR A 37 -8.15 0.02 19.39
C THR A 37 -7.25 -0.70 18.40
N ASP A 38 -7.61 -1.89 17.96
CA ASP A 38 -6.86 -2.66 16.96
C ASP A 38 -6.79 -1.93 15.60
N MET A 39 -7.88 -1.27 15.20
CA MET A 39 -7.88 -0.43 13.99
C MET A 39 -6.98 0.81 14.14
N ASN A 40 -7.02 1.49 15.27
CA ASN A 40 -6.23 2.69 15.54
C ASN A 40 -4.72 2.37 15.63
N ASN A 41 -4.38 1.20 16.16
CA ASN A 41 -3.00 0.74 16.30
C ASN A 41 -2.47 0.08 15.01
N GLY A 42 -3.28 -0.01 13.95
CA GLY A 42 -2.90 -0.68 12.72
C GLY A 42 -2.82 -2.22 12.80
N ASN A 43 -3.25 -2.81 13.93
CA ASN A 43 -3.25 -4.27 14.12
C ASN A 43 -4.36 -4.96 13.32
N ALA A 44 -5.38 -4.21 12.93
CA ALA A 44 -6.49 -4.70 12.14
C ALA A 44 -6.70 -3.82 10.90
N ALA A 45 -6.47 -4.40 9.74
CA ALA A 45 -6.74 -3.73 8.47
C ALA A 45 -8.24 -3.70 8.16
N LEU A 46 -8.72 -2.58 7.66
CA LEU A 46 -10.07 -2.49 7.11
C LEU A 46 -10.15 -3.32 5.82
N SER A 47 -11.34 -3.86 5.51
CA SER A 47 -11.51 -4.72 4.34
C SER A 47 -11.06 -4.09 3.02
N TRP A 48 -11.19 -2.76 2.89
CA TRP A 48 -10.70 -2.01 1.74
C TRP A 48 -9.17 -1.77 1.78
N GLN A 49 -8.53 -1.85 2.96
CA GLN A 49 -7.07 -1.82 3.10
C GLN A 49 -6.46 -3.19 2.80
N ASN A 50 -7.15 -4.28 3.14
CA ASN A 50 -6.74 -5.65 2.77
C ASN A 50 -6.86 -5.93 1.27
N THR A 51 -7.58 -5.09 0.53
CA THR A 51 -7.61 -5.11 -0.93
C THR A 51 -6.54 -4.22 -1.55
N SER A 52 -5.60 -3.65 -0.77
CA SER A 52 -4.34 -3.19 -1.34
C SER A 52 -3.61 -4.44 -1.84
N ASP A 53 -3.95 -4.78 -3.06
CA ASP A 53 -3.34 -5.80 -3.86
C ASP A 53 -1.83 -5.47 -3.88
N GLY A 54 -1.00 -6.29 -3.25
CA GLY A 54 0.45 -6.09 -3.22
C GLY A 54 1.04 -5.94 -4.62
N SER A 55 0.30 -6.40 -5.66
CA SER A 55 0.66 -6.18 -7.05
C SER A 55 0.53 -4.73 -7.51
N LYS A 56 -0.22 -3.89 -6.81
CA LYS A 56 -0.29 -2.44 -7.06
C LYS A 56 0.84 -1.68 -6.37
N GLY A 57 1.48 -2.31 -5.41
CA GLY A 57 2.55 -1.75 -4.61
C GLY A 57 2.08 -0.88 -3.43
N VAL A 58 2.91 -0.86 -2.41
CA VAL A 58 2.74 -0.02 -1.22
C VAL A 58 3.78 1.09 -1.26
N ILE A 59 3.31 2.34 -1.33
CA ILE A 59 4.19 3.51 -1.35
C ILE A 59 4.71 3.76 0.07
N ARG A 60 6.02 3.88 0.20
CA ARG A 60 6.71 4.24 1.46
C ARG A 60 7.53 5.51 1.25
N ASP A 61 7.43 6.40 2.21
CA ASP A 61 8.26 7.60 2.25
C ASP A 61 9.65 7.25 2.77
N VAL A 62 10.70 7.58 2.01
CA VAL A 62 12.10 7.40 2.43
C VAL A 62 12.67 8.75 2.86
N THR A 63 12.68 9.70 1.96
CA THR A 63 13.14 11.07 2.22
C THR A 63 12.33 11.99 1.33
N TYR A 64 11.63 12.95 1.92
CA TYR A 64 10.95 13.97 1.13
C TYR A 64 10.88 15.29 1.88
N THR A 65 10.97 16.37 1.14
CA THR A 65 10.86 17.76 1.63
C THR A 65 9.85 18.55 0.80
N GLY A 66 9.58 18.11 -0.41
CA GLY A 66 8.58 18.73 -1.30
C GLY A 66 7.15 18.45 -0.86
N THR A 67 6.23 19.17 -1.48
CA THR A 67 4.77 19.04 -1.25
C THR A 67 4.06 18.23 -2.34
N VAL A 68 4.74 17.93 -3.45
CA VAL A 68 4.30 16.98 -4.49
C VAL A 68 4.81 15.59 -4.11
N ARG A 69 3.90 14.62 -4.04
CA ARG A 69 4.24 13.25 -3.69
C ARG A 69 3.42 12.25 -4.51
N PRO A 70 3.87 10.98 -4.60
CA PRO A 70 3.05 9.92 -5.16
C PRO A 70 1.85 9.67 -4.25
N VAL A 71 0.66 9.59 -4.84
CA VAL A 71 -0.60 9.44 -4.09
C VAL A 71 -1.34 8.16 -4.42
N ASP A 72 -1.12 7.60 -5.60
CA ASP A 72 -1.86 6.44 -6.05
C ASP A 72 -1.08 5.67 -7.12
N THR A 73 -1.33 4.37 -7.19
CA THR A 73 -0.77 3.46 -8.19
C THR A 73 -1.88 2.70 -8.89
N ARG A 74 -1.66 2.37 -10.16
CA ARG A 74 -2.57 1.55 -10.99
C ARG A 74 -1.80 0.50 -11.77
N GLY A 75 -2.50 -0.52 -12.19
CA GLY A 75 -1.93 -1.65 -12.90
C GLY A 75 -1.55 -2.78 -11.96
N ARG A 76 -0.74 -3.71 -12.44
CA ARG A 76 -0.29 -4.86 -11.68
C ARG A 76 1.18 -5.10 -11.97
N TRP A 77 1.93 -5.35 -10.92
CA TRP A 77 3.33 -5.75 -11.04
C TRP A 77 3.44 -7.14 -11.65
N GLY A 78 4.14 -7.25 -12.76
CA GLY A 78 4.34 -8.52 -13.46
C GLY A 78 5.59 -9.29 -13.06
N GLY A 79 6.39 -8.77 -12.14
CA GLY A 79 7.60 -9.41 -11.62
C GLY A 79 7.37 -10.17 -10.31
N THR A 80 8.45 -10.68 -9.73
CA THR A 80 8.49 -11.19 -8.36
C THR A 80 8.44 -10.03 -7.36
N TYR A 81 8.74 -10.27 -6.08
CA TYR A 81 8.90 -9.20 -5.10
C TYR A 81 10.04 -8.25 -5.51
N ASP A 82 9.82 -6.94 -5.35
CA ASP A 82 10.83 -5.92 -5.58
C ASP A 82 10.56 -4.67 -4.73
N LEU A 83 11.60 -3.87 -4.56
CA LEU A 83 11.54 -2.51 -4.02
C LEU A 83 11.87 -1.53 -5.16
N VAL A 84 10.83 -0.93 -5.72
CA VAL A 84 10.98 0.05 -6.79
C VAL A 84 11.26 1.41 -6.17
N LYS A 85 12.40 2.02 -6.50
CA LYS A 85 12.76 3.36 -6.03
C LYS A 85 12.36 4.43 -7.02
N ILE A 86 11.78 5.49 -6.50
CA ILE A 86 11.35 6.66 -7.25
C ILE A 86 12.07 7.86 -6.67
N LYS A 87 12.76 8.62 -7.51
CA LYS A 87 13.51 9.80 -7.08
C LYS A 87 13.20 10.99 -7.96
N ILE A 88 13.01 12.15 -7.33
CA ILE A 88 12.92 13.42 -8.04
C ILE A 88 14.32 13.88 -8.46
N THR A 89 14.53 13.99 -9.76
CA THR A 89 15.80 14.43 -10.36
C THR A 89 15.83 15.94 -10.62
N THR A 90 14.67 16.51 -10.94
CA THR A 90 14.51 17.95 -11.12
C THR A 90 13.32 18.43 -10.30
N GLY A 91 13.54 19.37 -9.41
CA GLY A 91 12.47 19.98 -8.61
C GLY A 91 11.62 20.95 -9.41
N GLY A 92 10.45 21.27 -8.87
CA GLY A 92 9.52 22.23 -9.47
C GLY A 92 8.06 21.85 -9.31
N ALA A 93 7.19 22.61 -9.95
CA ALA A 93 5.75 22.32 -9.97
C ALA A 93 5.43 21.11 -10.88
N ILE A 94 4.22 20.58 -10.73
CA ILE A 94 3.66 19.60 -11.69
C ILE A 94 3.70 20.23 -13.10
N GLY A 95 4.23 19.52 -14.07
CA GLY A 95 4.50 19.98 -15.43
C GLY A 95 5.97 20.39 -15.68
N THR A 96 6.79 20.56 -14.62
CA THR A 96 8.21 20.90 -14.76
C THR A 96 9.12 19.96 -13.97
N ALA A 97 8.68 19.46 -12.83
CA ALA A 97 9.44 18.49 -12.04
C ALA A 97 9.62 17.19 -12.83
N LYS A 98 10.77 16.54 -12.64
CA LYS A 98 11.11 15.27 -13.29
C LYS A 98 11.45 14.22 -12.26
N TYR A 99 11.12 12.98 -12.60
CA TYR A 99 11.43 11.82 -11.77
C TYR A 99 12.11 10.72 -12.58
N SER A 100 12.86 9.91 -11.88
CA SER A 100 13.46 8.68 -12.40
C SER A 100 13.11 7.50 -11.51
N VAL A 101 13.11 6.31 -12.08
CA VAL A 101 12.68 5.08 -11.42
C VAL A 101 13.72 3.99 -11.60
N TRP A 102 13.99 3.28 -10.52
CA TRP A 102 14.89 2.12 -10.47
C TRP A 102 14.15 0.91 -9.93
N THR A 103 14.44 -0.24 -10.49
CA THR A 103 13.95 -1.55 -10.06
C THR A 103 15.10 -2.39 -9.49
N LYS A 104 14.79 -3.57 -8.93
CA LYS A 104 15.76 -4.52 -8.38
C LYS A 104 16.54 -3.99 -7.17
N ASP A 105 15.92 -3.13 -6.37
CA ASP A 105 16.56 -2.71 -5.13
C ASP A 105 16.50 -3.81 -4.06
N GLU A 106 15.63 -4.81 -4.22
CA GLU A 106 15.66 -6.04 -3.44
C GLU A 106 17.03 -6.70 -3.49
N ASP A 107 17.66 -6.71 -4.66
CA ASP A 107 19.03 -7.20 -4.86
C ASP A 107 20.10 -6.24 -4.32
N LYS A 108 19.68 -5.14 -3.69
CA LYS A 108 20.55 -4.07 -3.15
C LYS A 108 21.48 -3.46 -4.19
N LEU A 109 21.02 -3.41 -5.43
CA LEU A 109 21.77 -2.79 -6.53
C LEU A 109 21.84 -1.27 -6.41
N GLY A 110 20.93 -0.68 -5.63
CA GLY A 110 20.80 0.76 -5.49
C GLY A 110 20.31 1.44 -6.78
N MET A 111 20.53 2.75 -6.88
CA MET A 111 20.14 3.57 -8.03
C MET A 111 21.26 3.65 -9.06
N ASN A 112 21.37 2.65 -9.93
CA ASN A 112 22.38 2.53 -10.97
C ASN A 112 21.76 2.61 -12.38
N GLU A 113 22.53 2.97 -13.38
CA GLU A 113 22.05 3.04 -14.77
C GLU A 113 21.52 1.68 -15.26
N GLY A 114 22.09 0.58 -14.79
CA GLY A 114 21.69 -0.78 -15.23
C GLY A 114 20.33 -1.26 -14.74
N ASN A 115 19.76 -0.63 -13.72
CA ASN A 115 18.42 -0.93 -13.19
C ASN A 115 17.45 0.26 -13.27
N GLN A 116 17.85 1.34 -13.94
CA GLN A 116 16.98 2.47 -14.21
C GLN A 116 16.01 2.14 -15.34
N VAL A 117 14.72 2.28 -15.08
CA VAL A 117 13.64 1.96 -16.04
C VAL A 117 12.89 3.18 -16.54
N VAL A 118 12.92 4.27 -15.80
CA VAL A 118 12.41 5.58 -16.22
C VAL A 118 13.51 6.62 -15.98
N THR A 119 13.75 7.47 -16.97
CA THR A 119 14.78 8.52 -16.91
C THR A 119 14.14 9.87 -17.14
N ASP A 120 14.21 10.74 -16.15
CA ASP A 120 13.84 12.17 -16.23
C ASP A 120 12.46 12.44 -16.88
N GLU A 121 11.46 11.62 -16.55
CA GLU A 121 10.09 11.83 -17.02
C GLU A 121 9.45 13.01 -16.28
N ILE A 122 8.75 13.88 -17.01
CA ILE A 122 8.07 15.05 -16.45
C ILE A 122 6.81 14.60 -15.71
N ILE A 123 6.64 15.04 -14.47
CA ILE A 123 5.43 14.81 -13.69
C ILE A 123 4.29 15.63 -14.28
N ASN A 124 3.23 14.97 -14.77
CA ASN A 124 2.09 15.63 -15.41
C ASN A 124 0.80 15.62 -14.55
N GLY A 125 0.83 14.98 -13.38
CA GLY A 125 -0.33 14.86 -12.49
C GLY A 125 -1.32 13.74 -12.84
N ASP A 126 -1.16 13.10 -13.99
CA ASP A 126 -1.92 11.92 -14.40
C ASP A 126 -1.18 10.62 -14.07
N TYR A 127 -1.77 9.48 -14.41
CA TYR A 127 -1.13 8.18 -14.26
C TYR A 127 -0.06 7.96 -15.33
N GLN A 128 1.19 8.01 -14.91
CA GLN A 128 2.38 7.81 -15.73
C GLN A 128 2.95 6.41 -15.55
N ASN A 129 3.66 5.93 -16.56
CA ASN A 129 4.28 4.61 -16.49
C ASN A 129 5.39 4.60 -15.42
N LEU A 130 5.38 3.57 -14.59
CA LEU A 130 6.40 3.38 -13.58
C LEU A 130 7.38 2.27 -14.00
N ALA A 131 7.02 1.04 -13.73
CA ALA A 131 7.78 -0.16 -14.07
C ALA A 131 6.86 -1.38 -14.02
N GLY A 132 7.21 -2.46 -14.71
CA GLY A 132 6.57 -3.77 -14.57
C GLY A 132 5.05 -3.79 -14.78
N GLY A 133 4.50 -2.87 -15.57
CA GLY A 133 3.05 -2.74 -15.81
C GLY A 133 2.34 -1.80 -14.81
N LEU A 134 3.05 -1.23 -13.85
CA LEU A 134 2.50 -0.26 -12.92
C LEU A 134 2.51 1.15 -13.50
N LYS A 135 1.54 1.94 -13.05
CA LYS A 135 1.46 3.38 -13.26
C LYS A 135 1.37 4.08 -11.93
N ILE A 136 1.94 5.27 -11.86
CA ILE A 136 1.95 6.12 -10.67
C ILE A 136 1.35 7.47 -10.99
N ARG A 137 0.69 8.06 -10.01
CA ARG A 137 0.20 9.43 -10.07
C ARG A 137 0.77 10.25 -8.93
N PHE A 138 1.29 11.42 -9.28
CA PHE A 138 1.73 12.42 -8.32
C PHE A 138 0.66 13.48 -8.15
N ALA A 139 0.54 14.00 -6.93
CA ALA A 139 -0.31 15.14 -6.64
C ALA A 139 0.34 16.03 -5.58
N GLY A 140 0.00 17.30 -5.62
CA GLY A 140 0.36 18.25 -4.58
C GLY A 140 -0.76 18.44 -3.57
N THR A 141 -0.42 18.96 -2.41
CA THR A 141 -1.39 19.29 -1.36
C THR A 141 -2.21 20.53 -1.68
N ASN A 142 -1.66 21.43 -2.50
CA ASN A 142 -2.30 22.67 -2.95
C ASN A 142 -1.77 23.08 -4.35
N PHE A 143 -2.29 24.19 -4.86
CA PHE A 143 -1.93 24.65 -6.22
C PHE A 143 -0.46 25.05 -6.38
N ASP A 144 0.18 25.53 -5.30
CA ASP A 144 1.59 25.96 -5.30
C ASP A 144 2.55 24.83 -4.90
N SER A 145 2.09 23.57 -4.96
CA SER A 145 2.89 22.43 -4.56
C SER A 145 4.07 22.22 -5.51
N THR A 146 5.23 21.98 -4.93
CA THR A 146 6.48 21.73 -5.64
C THR A 146 7.12 20.43 -5.17
N ALA A 147 7.74 19.71 -6.09
CA ALA A 147 8.62 18.59 -5.80
C ALA A 147 10.03 19.12 -5.47
N ALA A 148 10.68 18.56 -4.48
CA ALA A 148 12.07 18.89 -4.17
C ALA A 148 13.02 17.87 -4.80
N VAL A 149 14.20 18.35 -5.20
CA VAL A 149 15.25 17.47 -5.72
C VAL A 149 15.71 16.52 -4.62
N ASN A 150 15.95 15.27 -4.99
CA ASN A 150 16.31 14.18 -4.08
C ASN A 150 15.19 13.71 -3.13
N ASP A 151 13.94 14.09 -3.35
CA ASP A 151 12.82 13.38 -2.73
C ASP A 151 12.80 11.95 -3.25
N ILE A 152 12.72 10.97 -2.34
CA ILE A 152 12.80 9.53 -2.62
C ILE A 152 11.65 8.80 -1.96
N TRP A 153 11.01 7.95 -2.73
CA TRP A 153 10.01 6.99 -2.26
C TRP A 153 10.41 5.59 -2.68
N GLU A 154 9.99 4.63 -1.89
CA GLU A 154 10.04 3.21 -2.22
C GLU A 154 8.63 2.69 -2.46
N LEU A 155 8.48 1.91 -3.50
CA LEU A 155 7.26 1.17 -3.78
C LEU A 155 7.56 -0.31 -3.59
N GLU A 156 7.05 -0.89 -2.51
CA GLU A 156 7.14 -2.33 -2.26
C GLU A 156 6.10 -3.04 -3.12
N VAL A 157 6.54 -3.89 -4.02
CA VAL A 157 5.68 -4.62 -4.97
C VAL A 157 5.88 -6.12 -4.82
N THR A 158 4.78 -6.84 -4.89
CA THR A 158 4.79 -8.31 -4.95
C THR A 158 4.14 -8.75 -6.24
N GLY A 159 4.70 -9.76 -6.89
CA GLY A 159 4.12 -10.30 -8.11
C GLY A 159 2.67 -10.69 -7.90
N TRP A 160 1.85 -10.35 -8.87
CA TRP A 160 0.55 -11.00 -9.00
C TRP A 160 0.81 -12.49 -9.21
N ALA A 161 0.58 -13.30 -8.17
CA ALA A 161 0.26 -14.69 -8.44
C ALA A 161 -1.05 -14.64 -9.24
N GLU A 162 -1.00 -14.85 -10.55
CA GLU A 162 -2.18 -15.26 -11.29
C GLU A 162 -2.89 -16.24 -10.38
N GLU A 163 -4.19 -16.02 -10.19
CA GLU A 163 -5.03 -16.92 -9.42
C GLU A 163 -4.64 -18.31 -9.85
N VAL A 164 -3.76 -18.94 -9.09
CA VAL A 164 -3.30 -20.28 -9.37
C VAL A 164 -4.58 -21.06 -9.26
N ASP A 165 -5.12 -21.38 -10.41
CA ASP A 165 -6.31 -22.19 -10.53
C ASP A 165 -6.18 -23.26 -9.46
N SER A 166 -7.07 -23.27 -8.49
CA SER A 166 -6.98 -24.15 -7.32
C SER A 166 -6.81 -25.62 -7.73
N SER A 167 -7.08 -25.93 -9.00
CA SER A 167 -6.77 -27.18 -9.68
C SER A 167 -5.28 -27.38 -9.95
N SER A 168 -4.47 -26.33 -10.00
CA SER A 168 -3.02 -26.40 -10.27
C SER A 168 -2.16 -26.42 -9.00
N LEU A 169 -2.72 -26.15 -7.83
CA LEU A 169 -2.08 -26.40 -6.55
C LEU A 169 -1.92 -27.90 -6.32
N LYS A 170 -0.92 -28.49 -6.94
CA LYS A 170 -0.47 -29.82 -6.56
C LYS A 170 0.05 -29.74 -5.13
N PRO A 171 -0.57 -30.46 -4.17
CA PRO A 171 -0.05 -30.47 -2.81
C PRO A 171 1.41 -30.95 -2.87
N ILE A 172 2.32 -30.12 -2.40
CA ILE A 172 3.73 -30.49 -2.23
C ILE A 172 3.72 -31.57 -1.15
N ARG A 173 3.78 -32.82 -1.55
CA ARG A 173 3.99 -33.94 -0.64
C ARG A 173 5.40 -33.82 -0.11
N MET A 174 5.55 -33.30 1.11
CA MET A 174 6.79 -33.48 1.85
C MET A 174 6.96 -34.97 2.18
N THR A 175 7.66 -35.69 1.35
CA THR A 175 8.13 -37.03 1.69
C THR A 175 9.35 -36.87 2.60
N ARG A 176 9.17 -37.05 3.93
CA ARG A 176 10.28 -37.32 4.81
C ARG A 176 10.92 -38.65 4.35
N ARG A 177 12.07 -38.58 3.70
CA ARG A 177 12.94 -39.74 3.60
C ARG A 177 13.64 -39.91 4.95
N TRP A 178 13.22 -40.92 5.68
CA TRP A 178 14.05 -41.45 6.76
C TRP A 178 15.13 -42.28 6.11
N GLN A 179 16.39 -41.92 6.32
CA GLN A 179 17.56 -42.80 6.15
C GLN A 179 17.90 -43.36 7.52
#